data_062dd02777378efbea28dc3cce466eaf
#
_entry.id   062dd02777378efbea28dc3cce466eaf
#
_cell.length_a   1.000
_cell.length_b   1.000
_cell.length_c   1.000
_cell.angle_alpha   90.00
_cell.angle_beta   90.00
_cell.angle_gamma   90.00
#
_symmetry.space_group_name_H-M   'P 1'
#
loop_
_entity.id
_entity.type
_entity.pdbx_description
1 polymer ?
#
loop_
_entity_poly.entity_id
_entity_poly.type
_entity_poly.pdbx_seq_one_letter_code
_entity_poly.pdbx_strand_id
1 'polypeptide(L)'
;MTRQITLLISLVSAILVIALLARILPPGAAAIMLDIKRASWPFTVQNILWVAFFFGLGELSLRWRAGRLEESQFDRDYLPLDDETVLRPGDDLTPIYQKVHSSKYRTVCFLPRLIERCVLNFNLGQSVDQTNALLNSSLELFLHELDLRYNMVRYITWLIPSLGFIGTVIGIMLALNYAGDRANVESPEMLYQVTERLGVAFSTTLVALIMAAILVFLQNLIQGREENTLNLSLIHI
;
A
#
# COMPACT_ATOMS: atom_id res chain seq x y z
N MET A 1 -4.04 12.94 8.98
CA MET A 1 -3.78 11.82 9.91
C MET A 1 -2.33 11.45 9.77
N THR A 2 -1.54 11.43 10.82
CA THR A 2 -0.12 11.08 10.72
C THR A 2 0.03 9.59 10.39
N ARG A 3 1.05 9.21 9.64
CA ARG A 3 1.37 7.82 9.27
C ARG A 3 1.36 6.89 10.48
N GLN A 4 1.90 7.34 11.60
CA GLN A 4 1.93 6.59 12.86
C GLN A 4 0.53 6.22 13.37
N ILE A 5 -0.43 7.15 13.32
CA ILE A 5 -1.82 6.89 13.73
C ILE A 5 -2.47 5.83 12.82
N THR A 6 -2.22 5.89 11.52
CA THR A 6 -2.79 4.89 10.58
C THR A 6 -2.20 3.50 10.85
N LEU A 7 -0.90 3.41 11.12
CA LEU A 7 -0.25 2.14 11.47
C LEU A 7 -0.76 1.57 12.80
N LEU A 8 -1.01 2.41 13.79
CA LEU A 8 -1.64 1.98 15.05
C LEU A 8 -3.07 1.49 14.82
N ILE A 9 -3.87 2.18 14.01
CA ILE A 9 -5.23 1.75 13.67
C ILE A 9 -5.20 0.41 12.93
N SER A 10 -4.27 0.21 11.99
CA SER A 10 -4.15 -1.06 11.27
C SER A 10 -3.74 -2.21 12.20
N LEU A 11 -2.88 -1.98 13.17
CA LEU A 11 -2.53 -2.97 14.19
C LEU A 11 -3.74 -3.32 15.07
N VAL A 12 -4.45 -2.32 15.56
CA VAL A 12 -5.66 -2.53 16.37
C VAL A 12 -6.73 -3.28 15.56
N SER A 13 -6.94 -2.91 14.30
CA SER A 13 -7.89 -3.60 13.41
C SER A 13 -7.48 -5.05 13.14
N ALA A 14 -6.19 -5.33 12.98
CA ALA A 14 -5.69 -6.71 12.84
C ALA A 14 -6.03 -7.55 14.08
N ILE A 15 -5.72 -7.05 15.27
CA ILE A 15 -6.01 -7.73 16.54
C ILE A 15 -7.51 -7.98 16.71
N LEU A 16 -8.34 -6.96 16.40
CA LEU A 16 -9.79 -7.07 16.49
C LEU A 16 -10.35 -8.10 15.52
N VAL A 17 -9.87 -8.11 14.27
CA VAL A 17 -10.30 -9.10 13.27
C VAL A 17 -9.85 -10.50 13.65
N ILE A 18 -8.63 -10.71 14.13
CA ILE A 18 -8.16 -12.00 14.64
C ILE A 18 -9.05 -12.48 15.79
N ALA A 19 -9.37 -11.61 16.75
CA ALA A 19 -10.22 -11.95 17.88
C ALA A 19 -11.67 -12.27 17.45
N LEU A 20 -12.19 -11.55 16.46
CA LEU A 20 -13.52 -11.77 15.90
C LEU A 20 -13.57 -13.10 15.12
N LEU A 21 -12.60 -13.35 14.25
CA LEU A 21 -12.50 -14.60 13.49
C LEU A 21 -12.35 -15.82 14.42
N ALA A 22 -11.59 -15.69 15.51
CA ALA A 22 -11.44 -16.73 16.51
C ALA A 22 -12.77 -17.13 17.19
N ARG A 23 -13.77 -16.20 17.23
CA ARG A 23 -15.08 -16.45 17.83
C ARG A 23 -16.16 -16.92 16.85
N ILE A 24 -16.08 -16.45 15.61
CA ILE A 24 -17.16 -16.66 14.61
C ILE A 24 -16.87 -17.89 13.76
N LEU A 25 -15.61 -18.18 13.44
CA LEU A 25 -15.25 -19.28 12.55
C LEU A 25 -15.54 -20.65 13.18
N PRO A 26 -16.09 -21.61 12.41
CA PRO A 26 -16.17 -23.00 12.85
C PRO A 26 -14.76 -23.55 13.06
N PRO A 27 -14.58 -24.58 13.96
CA PRO A 27 -13.26 -25.05 14.38
C PRO A 27 -12.31 -25.41 13.22
N GLY A 28 -12.84 -25.96 12.12
CA GLY A 28 -12.03 -26.31 10.95
C GLY A 28 -11.48 -25.09 10.20
N ALA A 29 -12.32 -24.07 9.96
CA ALA A 29 -11.88 -22.85 9.30
C ALA A 29 -10.97 -22.00 10.21
N ALA A 30 -11.20 -21.99 11.52
CA ALA A 30 -10.37 -21.33 12.50
C ALA A 30 -8.97 -21.96 12.60
N ALA A 31 -8.87 -23.28 12.45
CA ALA A 31 -7.58 -23.98 12.38
C ALA A 31 -6.79 -23.59 11.12
N ILE A 32 -7.45 -23.41 9.98
CA ILE A 32 -6.82 -22.99 8.72
C ILE A 32 -6.36 -21.51 8.79
N MET A 33 -7.21 -20.62 9.26
CA MET A 33 -6.97 -19.18 9.18
C MET A 33 -6.15 -18.59 10.33
N LEU A 34 -6.18 -19.22 11.52
CA LEU A 34 -5.62 -18.66 12.74
C LEU A 34 -4.70 -19.63 13.50
N ASP A 35 -4.71 -20.95 13.16
CA ASP A 35 -3.98 -22.01 13.87
C ASP A 35 -4.20 -21.97 15.41
N ILE A 36 -5.47 -21.91 15.83
CA ILE A 36 -5.86 -21.75 17.24
C ILE A 36 -5.41 -22.91 18.12
N LYS A 37 -5.30 -24.11 17.55
CA LYS A 37 -4.93 -25.33 18.31
C LYS A 37 -3.45 -25.39 18.69
N ARG A 38 -2.61 -24.51 18.18
CA ARG A 38 -1.18 -24.54 18.42
C ARG A 38 -0.83 -24.02 19.81
N ALA A 39 0.12 -24.67 20.47
CA ALA A 39 0.62 -24.27 21.78
C ALA A 39 1.23 -22.85 21.83
N SER A 40 1.63 -22.31 20.66
CA SER A 40 2.17 -20.95 20.52
C SER A 40 1.10 -19.85 20.38
N TRP A 41 -0.19 -20.16 20.44
CA TRP A 41 -1.24 -19.16 20.39
C TRP A 41 -1.02 -18.07 21.47
N PRO A 42 -1.18 -16.76 21.19
CA PRO A 42 -1.61 -16.15 19.89
C PRO A 42 -0.49 -15.88 18.87
N PHE A 43 0.76 -16.29 19.15
CA PHE A 43 1.91 -16.04 18.28
C PHE A 43 2.07 -17.14 17.22
N THR A 44 1.13 -17.20 16.29
CA THR A 44 1.16 -18.13 15.15
C THR A 44 1.61 -17.42 13.89
N VAL A 45 2.13 -18.18 12.90
CA VAL A 45 2.51 -17.60 11.59
C VAL A 45 1.30 -16.95 10.92
N GLN A 46 0.11 -17.57 11.03
CA GLN A 46 -1.13 -17.03 10.49
C GLN A 46 -1.48 -15.65 11.10
N ASN A 47 -1.34 -15.49 12.41
CA ASN A 47 -1.61 -14.20 13.06
C ASN A 47 -0.60 -13.13 12.65
N ILE A 48 0.67 -13.48 12.43
CA ILE A 48 1.69 -12.58 11.88
C ILE A 48 1.32 -12.17 10.45
N LEU A 49 0.82 -13.11 9.63
CA LEU A 49 0.33 -12.81 8.27
C LEU A 49 -0.85 -11.82 8.30
N TRP A 50 -1.80 -12.00 9.22
CA TRP A 50 -2.90 -11.04 9.40
C TRP A 50 -2.41 -9.65 9.77
N VAL A 51 -1.46 -9.55 10.71
CA VAL A 51 -0.86 -8.27 11.08
C VAL A 51 -0.17 -7.63 9.88
N ALA A 52 0.67 -8.36 9.14
CA ALA A 52 1.34 -7.85 7.95
C ALA A 52 0.34 -7.41 6.86
N PHE A 53 -0.74 -8.16 6.64
CA PHE A 53 -1.80 -7.81 5.71
C PHE A 53 -2.49 -6.50 6.07
N PHE A 54 -2.87 -6.31 7.33
CA PHE A 54 -3.49 -5.06 7.79
C PHE A 54 -2.52 -3.88 7.73
N PHE A 55 -1.23 -4.09 7.97
CA PHE A 55 -0.21 -3.08 7.73
C PHE A 55 -0.16 -2.65 6.25
N GLY A 56 -0.19 -3.61 5.33
CA GLY A 56 -0.28 -3.35 3.90
C GLY A 56 -1.53 -2.54 3.52
N LEU A 57 -2.70 -2.93 4.04
CA LEU A 57 -3.95 -2.18 3.85
C LEU A 57 -3.87 -0.77 4.45
N GLY A 58 -3.23 -0.60 5.60
CA GLY A 58 -2.99 0.70 6.22
C GLY A 58 -2.17 1.63 5.34
N GLU A 59 -1.05 1.16 4.81
CA GLU A 59 -0.21 1.93 3.87
C GLU A 59 -0.97 2.27 2.57
N LEU A 60 -1.71 1.31 2.01
CA LEU A 60 -2.56 1.55 0.84
C LEU A 60 -3.66 2.57 1.10
N SER A 61 -4.25 2.58 2.29
CA SER A 61 -5.26 3.57 2.67
C SER A 61 -4.70 4.99 2.73
N LEU A 62 -3.43 5.16 3.13
CA LEU A 62 -2.73 6.44 3.10
C LEU A 62 -2.53 6.91 1.65
N ARG A 63 -2.12 5.99 0.76
CA ARG A 63 -1.94 6.30 -0.67
C ARG A 63 -3.26 6.71 -1.32
N TRP A 64 -4.30 5.93 -1.10
CA TRP A 64 -5.62 6.24 -1.63
C TRP A 64 -6.16 7.62 -1.20
N ARG A 65 -5.93 7.99 0.08
CA ARG A 65 -6.29 9.34 0.57
C ARG A 65 -5.44 10.43 -0.07
N ALA A 66 -4.15 10.18 -0.28
CA ALA A 66 -3.25 11.11 -0.96
C ALA A 66 -3.68 11.33 -2.41
N GLY A 67 -3.98 10.26 -3.16
CA GLY A 67 -4.49 10.34 -4.53
C GLY A 67 -5.80 11.11 -4.63
N ARG A 68 -6.76 10.87 -3.74
CA ARG A 68 -8.00 11.66 -3.69
C ARG A 68 -7.77 13.14 -3.40
N LEU A 69 -6.77 13.46 -2.59
CA LEU A 69 -6.42 14.84 -2.31
C LEU A 69 -5.84 15.51 -3.55
N GLU A 70 -5.03 14.79 -4.33
CA GLU A 70 -4.51 15.27 -5.62
C GLU A 70 -5.65 15.50 -6.62
N GLU A 71 -6.55 14.52 -6.79
CA GLU A 71 -7.72 14.65 -7.67
C GLU A 71 -8.54 15.90 -7.32
N SER A 72 -8.72 16.20 -6.04
CA SER A 72 -9.47 17.39 -5.59
C SER A 72 -8.81 18.74 -5.92
N GLN A 73 -7.55 18.75 -6.38
CA GLN A 73 -6.88 19.99 -6.77
C GLN A 73 -7.29 20.46 -8.17
N PHE A 74 -7.79 19.55 -9.03
CA PHE A 74 -8.31 19.91 -10.35
C PHE A 74 -9.57 20.78 -10.27
N ASP A 75 -10.40 20.56 -9.25
CA ASP A 75 -11.63 21.33 -9.02
C ASP A 75 -11.38 22.76 -8.49
N ARG A 76 -10.11 23.16 -8.31
CA ARG A 76 -9.76 24.47 -7.69
C ARG A 76 -9.49 25.60 -8.68
N ASP A 77 -9.60 25.31 -9.97
CA ASP A 77 -9.43 26.31 -11.05
C ASP A 77 -8.17 27.18 -10.86
N TYR A 78 -7.02 26.55 -10.67
CA TYR A 78 -5.76 27.28 -10.50
C TYR A 78 -5.37 28.09 -11.74
N LEU A 79 -5.70 27.55 -12.93
CA LEU A 79 -5.45 28.16 -14.23
C LEU A 79 -6.78 28.49 -14.92
N PRO A 80 -6.87 29.57 -15.71
CA PRO A 80 -8.01 29.77 -16.58
C PRO A 80 -8.03 28.69 -17.65
N LEU A 81 -9.16 27.97 -17.76
CA LEU A 81 -9.33 26.85 -18.70
C LEU A 81 -9.84 27.32 -20.06
N ASP A 82 -9.98 28.63 -20.29
CA ASP A 82 -10.47 29.18 -21.56
C ASP A 82 -9.35 29.13 -22.62
N ASP A 83 -9.55 28.32 -23.66
CA ASP A 83 -8.61 28.16 -24.78
C ASP A 83 -8.25 29.47 -25.52
N GLU A 84 -9.01 30.54 -25.31
CA GLU A 84 -8.79 31.85 -25.94
C GLU A 84 -7.94 32.82 -25.09
N THR A 85 -7.61 32.44 -23.84
CA THR A 85 -6.89 33.36 -22.92
C THR A 85 -5.39 33.20 -23.08
N VAL A 86 -4.72 34.11 -23.75
CA VAL A 86 -3.26 34.18 -23.79
C VAL A 86 -2.76 34.91 -22.55
N LEU A 87 -2.13 34.15 -21.64
CA LEU A 87 -1.54 34.67 -20.41
C LEU A 87 -0.30 35.53 -20.71
N ARG A 88 -0.30 36.76 -20.21
CA ARG A 88 0.83 37.68 -20.36
C ARG A 88 1.80 37.56 -19.20
N PRO A 89 3.12 37.54 -19.48
CA PRO A 89 4.11 37.58 -18.42
C PRO A 89 3.94 38.79 -17.50
N GLY A 90 3.97 38.54 -16.19
CA GLY A 90 3.87 39.55 -15.16
C GLY A 90 2.45 39.83 -14.67
N ASP A 91 1.56 40.35 -15.49
CA ASP A 91 0.24 40.81 -15.04
C ASP A 91 -0.72 39.67 -14.75
N ASP A 92 -0.80 38.67 -15.65
CA ASP A 92 -1.73 37.55 -15.52
C ASP A 92 -1.16 36.41 -14.67
N LEU A 93 0.14 36.23 -14.66
CA LEU A 93 0.80 35.14 -13.93
C LEU A 93 0.98 35.45 -12.44
N THR A 94 1.04 36.72 -12.05
CA THR A 94 1.19 37.12 -10.63
C THR A 94 0.01 36.67 -9.76
N PRO A 95 -1.27 36.88 -10.16
CA PRO A 95 -2.40 36.38 -9.37
C PRO A 95 -2.46 34.84 -9.30
N ILE A 96 -2.09 34.16 -10.40
CA ILE A 96 -2.00 32.69 -10.41
C ILE A 96 -0.95 32.21 -9.40
N TYR A 97 0.24 32.82 -9.45
CA TYR A 97 1.31 32.52 -8.49
C TYR A 97 0.85 32.73 -7.05
N GLN A 98 0.22 33.89 -6.75
CA GLN A 98 -0.28 34.19 -5.41
C GLN A 98 -1.33 33.19 -4.95
N LYS A 99 -2.26 32.80 -5.82
CA LYS A 99 -3.30 31.80 -5.53
C LYS A 99 -2.70 30.45 -5.18
N VAL A 100 -1.72 29.99 -5.95
CA VAL A 100 -1.02 28.72 -5.72
C VAL A 100 -0.13 28.79 -4.49
N HIS A 101 0.64 29.90 -4.34
CA HIS A 101 1.57 30.10 -3.23
C HIS A 101 0.87 30.16 -1.87
N SER A 102 -0.32 30.79 -1.81
CA SER A 102 -1.15 30.84 -0.61
C SER A 102 -1.89 29.54 -0.31
N SER A 103 -1.89 28.59 -1.24
CA SER A 103 -2.57 27.33 -1.05
C SER A 103 -1.91 26.46 0.04
N LYS A 104 -2.72 25.95 0.97
CA LYS A 104 -2.29 24.98 2.01
C LYS A 104 -1.70 23.71 1.40
N TYR A 105 -2.04 23.39 0.16
CA TYR A 105 -1.66 22.14 -0.53
C TYR A 105 -0.39 22.27 -1.37
N ARG A 106 0.21 23.48 -1.43
CA ARG A 106 1.43 23.79 -2.17
C ARG A 106 2.57 22.79 -1.95
N THR A 107 2.80 22.37 -0.71
CA THR A 107 3.93 21.47 -0.37
C THR A 107 3.58 19.99 -0.43
N VAL A 108 2.29 19.67 -0.50
CA VAL A 108 1.79 18.29 -0.38
C VAL A 108 1.38 17.72 -1.73
N CYS A 109 0.72 18.53 -2.58
CA CYS A 109 0.16 18.12 -3.85
C CYS A 109 1.09 18.45 -5.04
N PHE A 110 1.03 17.60 -6.07
CA PHE A 110 1.88 17.75 -7.27
C PHE A 110 1.43 18.92 -8.15
N LEU A 111 0.11 19.04 -8.44
CA LEU A 111 -0.42 20.06 -9.34
C LEU A 111 -0.04 21.48 -8.89
N PRO A 112 -0.28 21.94 -7.65
CA PRO A 112 0.13 23.27 -7.21
C PRO A 112 1.65 23.47 -7.28
N ARG A 113 2.45 22.45 -6.93
CA ARG A 113 3.93 22.50 -7.02
C ARG A 113 4.41 22.66 -8.44
N LEU A 114 3.74 22.02 -9.39
CA LEU A 114 4.09 22.06 -10.80
C LEU A 114 3.77 23.43 -11.39
N ILE A 115 2.55 23.93 -11.14
CA ILE A 115 2.12 25.28 -11.59
C ILE A 115 3.08 26.34 -11.01
N GLU A 116 3.39 26.30 -9.73
CA GLU A 116 4.29 27.26 -9.11
C GLU A 116 5.67 27.28 -9.79
N ARG A 117 6.24 26.09 -10.07
CA ARG A 117 7.53 25.99 -10.75
C ARG A 117 7.50 26.53 -12.17
N CYS A 118 6.45 26.20 -12.92
CA CYS A 118 6.29 26.68 -14.29
C CYS A 118 6.11 28.20 -14.36
N VAL A 119 5.25 28.76 -13.51
CA VAL A 119 5.02 30.20 -13.44
C VAL A 119 6.29 30.96 -13.06
N LEU A 120 7.04 30.50 -12.05
CA LEU A 120 8.29 31.12 -11.65
C LEU A 120 9.34 31.07 -12.78
N ASN A 121 9.51 29.93 -13.42
CA ASN A 121 10.49 29.78 -14.50
C ASN A 121 10.14 30.65 -15.71
N PHE A 122 8.86 30.68 -16.08
CA PHE A 122 8.41 31.51 -17.20
C PHE A 122 8.54 33.00 -16.91
N ASN A 123 8.25 33.47 -15.69
CA ASN A 123 8.45 34.88 -15.29
C ASN A 123 9.93 35.29 -15.32
N LEU A 124 10.87 34.39 -15.01
CA LEU A 124 12.30 34.68 -15.00
C LEU A 124 12.93 34.58 -16.39
N GLY A 125 12.56 33.58 -17.16
CA GLY A 125 13.21 33.23 -18.42
C GLY A 125 12.47 33.67 -19.69
N GLN A 126 11.18 33.91 -19.60
CA GLN A 126 10.25 34.22 -20.71
C GLN A 126 10.36 33.26 -21.91
N SER A 127 10.85 32.03 -21.67
CA SER A 127 11.05 31.01 -22.68
C SER A 127 10.11 29.85 -22.45
N VAL A 128 9.23 29.59 -23.41
CA VAL A 128 8.29 28.46 -23.42
C VAL A 128 9.04 27.12 -23.45
N ASP A 129 10.12 27.04 -24.27
CA ASP A 129 10.90 25.82 -24.39
C ASP A 129 11.57 25.41 -23.08
N GLN A 130 12.11 26.40 -22.35
CA GLN A 130 12.72 26.15 -21.03
C GLN A 130 11.67 25.71 -20.01
N THR A 131 10.46 26.30 -20.05
CA THR A 131 9.38 25.95 -19.16
C THR A 131 8.85 24.55 -19.45
N ASN A 132 8.73 24.17 -20.74
CA ASN A 132 8.38 22.81 -21.13
C ASN A 132 9.44 21.78 -20.69
N ALA A 133 10.71 22.10 -20.84
CA ALA A 133 11.79 21.23 -20.36
C ALA A 133 11.75 21.07 -18.82
N LEU A 134 11.48 22.12 -18.09
CA LEU A 134 11.28 22.08 -16.64
C LEU A 134 10.04 21.26 -16.25
N LEU A 135 8.94 21.40 -16.98
CA LEU A 135 7.70 20.66 -16.80
C LEU A 135 7.97 19.15 -16.90
N ASN A 136 8.60 18.73 -18.01
CA ASN A 136 8.91 17.32 -18.26
C ASN A 136 9.87 16.74 -17.20
N SER A 137 10.94 17.48 -16.84
CA SER A 137 11.87 17.02 -15.81
C SER A 137 11.23 16.97 -14.42
N SER A 138 10.29 17.88 -14.12
CA SER A 138 9.53 17.86 -12.88
C SER A 138 8.56 16.69 -12.81
N LEU A 139 7.96 16.32 -13.95
CA LEU A 139 7.10 15.15 -14.03
C LEU A 139 7.87 13.86 -13.76
N GLU A 140 9.02 13.68 -14.42
CA GLU A 140 9.89 12.52 -14.18
C GLU A 140 10.28 12.41 -12.69
N LEU A 141 10.64 13.53 -12.08
CA LEU A 141 10.95 13.59 -10.66
C LEU A 141 9.75 13.17 -9.79
N PHE A 142 8.54 13.63 -10.13
CA PHE A 142 7.34 13.31 -9.37
C PHE A 142 6.90 11.86 -9.56
N LEU A 143 7.05 11.29 -10.75
CA LEU A 143 6.84 9.87 -11.00
C LEU A 143 7.81 9.01 -10.18
N HIS A 144 9.08 9.41 -10.11
CA HIS A 144 10.07 8.75 -9.26
C HIS A 144 9.73 8.89 -7.76
N GLU A 145 9.32 10.08 -7.31
CA GLU A 145 8.86 10.30 -5.93
C GLU A 145 7.65 9.42 -5.60
N LEU A 146 6.71 9.28 -6.54
CA LEU A 146 5.54 8.41 -6.42
C LEU A 146 5.98 6.94 -6.25
N ASP A 147 6.86 6.47 -7.12
CA ASP A 147 7.38 5.10 -7.09
C ASP A 147 8.04 4.75 -5.75
N LEU A 148 8.86 5.65 -5.22
CA LEU A 148 9.50 5.49 -3.92
C LEU A 148 8.49 5.38 -2.76
N ARG A 149 7.33 6.03 -2.88
CA ARG A 149 6.28 5.97 -1.87
C ARG A 149 5.61 4.59 -1.77
N TYR A 150 5.71 3.74 -2.83
CA TYR A 150 5.18 2.38 -2.85
C TYR A 150 6.16 1.31 -2.36
N ASN A 151 7.42 1.66 -2.10
CA ASN A 151 8.44 0.69 -1.67
C ASN A 151 8.03 -0.12 -0.44
N MET A 152 7.37 0.52 0.54
CA MET A 152 6.92 -0.18 1.76
C MET A 152 5.80 -1.17 1.46
N VAL A 153 4.86 -0.82 0.58
CA VAL A 153 3.77 -1.71 0.17
C VAL A 153 4.34 -2.90 -0.59
N ARG A 154 5.26 -2.66 -1.54
CA ARG A 154 5.95 -3.71 -2.30
C ARG A 154 6.74 -4.66 -1.38
N TYR A 155 7.40 -4.13 -0.37
CA TYR A 155 8.07 -4.95 0.63
C TYR A 155 7.09 -5.86 1.37
N ILE A 156 5.94 -5.34 1.81
CA ILE A 156 4.92 -6.12 2.52
C ILE A 156 4.32 -7.20 1.61
N THR A 157 4.02 -6.87 0.34
CA THR A 157 3.47 -7.84 -0.63
C THR A 157 4.44 -8.97 -0.95
N TRP A 158 5.75 -8.73 -0.88
CA TRP A 158 6.78 -9.77 -0.96
C TRP A 158 6.94 -10.54 0.36
N LEU A 159 6.86 -9.85 1.51
CA LEU A 159 7.05 -10.45 2.84
C LEU A 159 5.99 -11.49 3.17
N ILE A 160 4.72 -11.23 2.82
CA ILE A 160 3.60 -12.12 3.14
C ILE A 160 3.78 -13.53 2.55
N PRO A 161 4.02 -13.72 1.23
CA PRO A 161 4.29 -15.05 0.69
C PRO A 161 5.53 -15.70 1.29
N SER A 162 6.57 -14.93 1.57
CA SER A 162 7.80 -15.43 2.20
C SER A 162 7.54 -16.01 3.60
N LEU A 163 6.74 -15.30 4.41
CA LEU A 163 6.28 -15.77 5.72
C LEU A 163 5.40 -17.02 5.60
N GLY A 164 4.52 -17.08 4.60
CA GLY A 164 3.72 -18.27 4.30
C GLY A 164 4.60 -19.48 4.01
N PHE A 165 5.63 -19.32 3.19
CA PHE A 165 6.60 -20.37 2.91
C PHE A 165 7.37 -20.81 4.15
N ILE A 166 7.85 -19.88 4.97
CA ILE A 166 8.49 -20.19 6.26
C ILE A 166 7.55 -21.01 7.14
N GLY A 167 6.26 -20.65 7.20
CA GLY A 167 5.25 -21.40 7.94
C GLY A 167 5.09 -22.84 7.46
N THR A 168 5.15 -23.07 6.15
CA THR A 168 5.11 -24.41 5.55
C THR A 168 6.33 -25.23 5.96
N VAL A 169 7.52 -24.66 5.87
CA VAL A 169 8.77 -25.34 6.26
C VAL A 169 8.74 -25.73 7.75
N ILE A 170 8.34 -24.81 8.61
CA ILE A 170 8.21 -25.07 10.05
C ILE A 170 7.16 -26.17 10.32
N GLY A 171 6.02 -26.14 9.65
CA GLY A 171 4.96 -27.13 9.82
C GLY A 171 5.37 -28.54 9.38
N ILE A 172 6.04 -28.66 8.22
CA ILE A 172 6.61 -29.94 7.75
C ILE A 172 7.66 -30.45 8.73
N MET A 173 8.57 -29.58 9.19
CA MET A 173 9.59 -29.96 10.16
C MET A 173 8.97 -30.52 11.46
N LEU A 174 7.92 -29.89 11.97
CA LEU A 174 7.21 -30.37 13.16
C LEU A 174 6.46 -31.68 12.93
N ALA A 175 5.91 -31.90 11.72
CA ALA A 175 5.27 -33.16 11.36
C ALA A 175 6.28 -34.30 11.30
N LEU A 176 7.43 -34.06 10.66
CA LEU A 176 8.50 -35.07 10.54
C LEU A 176 9.16 -35.38 11.89
N ASN A 177 9.39 -34.36 12.73
CA ASN A 177 9.91 -34.58 14.09
C ASN A 177 8.97 -35.45 14.92
N TYR A 178 7.66 -35.23 14.81
CA TYR A 178 6.66 -36.03 15.50
C TYR A 178 6.65 -37.50 15.00
N ALA A 179 6.75 -37.67 13.68
CA ALA A 179 6.79 -39.01 13.06
C ALA A 179 8.07 -39.76 13.39
N GLY A 180 9.20 -39.06 13.57
CA GLY A 180 10.50 -39.66 13.89
C GLY A 180 10.72 -40.02 15.36
N ASP A 181 9.85 -39.53 16.24
CA ASP A 181 9.93 -39.88 17.67
C ASP A 181 9.47 -41.32 17.91
N ARG A 182 10.36 -42.15 18.50
CA ARG A 182 10.11 -43.57 18.79
C ARG A 182 8.86 -43.77 19.65
N ALA A 183 8.54 -42.84 20.54
CA ALA A 183 7.34 -42.94 21.38
C ALA A 183 6.03 -42.84 20.57
N ASN A 184 6.08 -42.22 19.39
CA ASN A 184 4.91 -42.01 18.54
C ASN A 184 4.74 -43.04 17.42
N VAL A 185 5.83 -43.78 17.06
CA VAL A 185 5.83 -44.72 15.93
C VAL A 185 4.79 -45.85 16.07
N GLU A 186 4.53 -46.29 17.29
CA GLU A 186 3.53 -47.35 17.59
C GLU A 186 2.14 -46.80 17.95
N SER A 187 1.98 -45.46 17.95
CA SER A 187 0.72 -44.82 18.30
C SER A 187 -0.31 -44.96 17.17
N PRO A 188 -1.53 -45.40 17.45
CA PRO A 188 -2.62 -45.41 16.45
C PRO A 188 -2.95 -44.03 15.89
N GLU A 189 -2.62 -42.97 16.62
CA GLU A 189 -2.91 -41.57 16.25
C GLU A 189 -1.79 -40.90 15.42
N MET A 190 -0.65 -41.58 15.24
CA MET A 190 0.53 -41.02 14.57
C MET A 190 0.18 -40.43 13.20
N LEU A 191 -0.51 -41.21 12.36
CA LEU A 191 -0.87 -40.78 11.01
C LEU A 191 -1.79 -39.56 11.04
N TYR A 192 -2.75 -39.52 11.95
CA TYR A 192 -3.66 -38.41 12.13
C TYR A 192 -2.91 -37.13 12.53
N GLN A 193 -2.02 -37.18 13.52
CA GLN A 193 -1.24 -36.07 14.00
C GLN A 193 -0.26 -35.52 12.96
N VAL A 194 0.38 -36.38 12.20
CA VAL A 194 1.26 -35.95 11.07
C VAL A 194 0.45 -35.25 9.99
N THR A 195 -0.70 -35.84 9.62
CA THR A 195 -1.57 -35.28 8.58
C THR A 195 -2.15 -33.93 9.01
N GLU A 196 -2.59 -33.79 10.27
CA GLU A 196 -3.09 -32.52 10.82
C GLU A 196 -2.02 -31.40 10.75
N ARG A 197 -0.78 -31.68 11.17
CA ARG A 197 0.34 -30.75 11.13
C ARG A 197 0.72 -30.36 9.70
N LEU A 198 0.71 -31.28 8.75
CA LEU A 198 0.91 -31.00 7.34
C LEU A 198 -0.21 -30.13 6.76
N GLY A 199 -1.46 -30.42 7.14
CA GLY A 199 -2.61 -29.59 6.74
C GLY A 199 -2.47 -28.13 7.18
N VAL A 200 -2.05 -27.90 8.42
CA VAL A 200 -1.76 -26.53 8.92
C VAL A 200 -0.60 -25.91 8.15
N ALA A 201 0.46 -26.66 7.85
CA ALA A 201 1.59 -26.16 7.08
C ALA A 201 1.15 -25.62 5.70
N PHE A 202 0.36 -26.38 4.95
CA PHE A 202 -0.13 -25.95 3.64
C PHE A 202 -1.12 -24.80 3.72
N SER A 203 -1.94 -24.74 4.78
CA SER A 203 -2.90 -23.65 4.96
C SER A 203 -2.23 -22.30 5.19
N THR A 204 -1.06 -22.23 5.83
CA THR A 204 -0.30 -20.97 5.99
C THR A 204 0.06 -20.36 4.64
N THR A 205 0.56 -21.16 3.72
CA THR A 205 0.94 -20.69 2.37
C THR A 205 -0.30 -20.31 1.56
N LEU A 206 -1.38 -21.07 1.65
CA LEU A 206 -2.64 -20.72 0.97
C LEU A 206 -3.17 -19.35 1.42
N VAL A 207 -3.24 -19.12 2.73
CA VAL A 207 -3.70 -17.85 3.30
C VAL A 207 -2.77 -16.71 2.87
N ALA A 208 -1.45 -16.91 2.95
CA ALA A 208 -0.47 -15.91 2.55
C ALA A 208 -0.59 -15.51 1.07
N LEU A 209 -0.77 -16.49 0.17
CA LEU A 209 -0.95 -16.21 -1.26
C LEU A 209 -2.23 -15.43 -1.56
N ILE A 210 -3.35 -15.78 -0.91
CA ILE A 210 -4.61 -15.05 -1.07
C ILE A 210 -4.45 -13.61 -0.59
N MET A 211 -3.85 -13.40 0.60
CA MET A 211 -3.62 -12.07 1.15
C MET A 211 -2.70 -11.23 0.25
N ALA A 212 -1.61 -11.82 -0.25
CA ALA A 212 -0.69 -11.14 -1.16
C ALA A 212 -1.38 -10.76 -2.47
N ALA A 213 -2.17 -11.66 -3.06
CA ALA A 213 -2.91 -11.38 -4.29
C ALA A 213 -3.88 -10.19 -4.13
N ILE A 214 -4.60 -10.12 -3.01
CA ILE A 214 -5.49 -8.99 -2.69
C ILE A 214 -4.70 -7.70 -2.57
N LEU A 215 -3.57 -7.70 -1.84
CA LEU A 215 -2.75 -6.49 -1.67
C LEU A 215 -2.15 -6.02 -3.00
N VAL A 216 -1.62 -6.92 -3.83
CA VAL A 216 -1.07 -6.59 -5.15
C VAL A 216 -2.15 -5.98 -6.05
N PHE A 217 -3.34 -6.58 -6.06
CA PHE A 217 -4.47 -6.05 -6.83
C PHE A 217 -4.85 -4.63 -6.39
N LEU A 218 -5.00 -4.39 -5.09
CA LEU A 218 -5.31 -3.08 -4.55
C LEU A 218 -4.18 -2.06 -4.80
N GLN A 219 -2.92 -2.50 -4.67
CA GLN A 219 -1.76 -1.66 -4.96
C GLN A 219 -1.79 -1.17 -6.41
N ASN A 220 -1.98 -2.07 -7.37
CA ASN A 220 -2.00 -1.70 -8.79
C ASN A 220 -3.15 -0.75 -9.12
N LEU A 221 -4.33 -0.94 -8.52
CA LEU A 221 -5.46 -0.03 -8.70
C LEU A 221 -5.18 1.38 -8.17
N ILE A 222 -4.59 1.48 -6.98
CA ILE A 222 -4.32 2.77 -6.33
C ILE A 222 -3.16 3.48 -7.02
N GLN A 223 -2.07 2.76 -7.30
CA GLN A 223 -0.90 3.31 -7.98
C GLN A 223 -1.25 3.82 -9.38
N GLY A 224 -2.01 3.04 -10.17
CA GLY A 224 -2.44 3.46 -11.50
C GLY A 224 -3.33 4.72 -11.49
N ARG A 225 -4.14 4.90 -10.45
CA ARG A 225 -4.91 6.15 -10.27
C ARG A 225 -4.01 7.33 -9.96
N GLU A 226 -3.06 7.20 -9.03
CA GLU A 226 -2.12 8.28 -8.68
C GLU A 226 -1.26 8.68 -9.90
N GLU A 227 -0.75 7.71 -10.67
CA GLU A 227 0.00 7.96 -11.91
C GLU A 227 -0.85 8.68 -12.97
N ASN A 228 -2.10 8.25 -13.16
CA ASN A 228 -3.01 8.90 -14.09
C ASN A 228 -3.34 10.33 -13.67
N THR A 229 -3.55 10.57 -12.37
CA THR A 229 -3.78 11.91 -11.82
C THR A 229 -2.57 12.83 -12.07
N LEU A 230 -1.34 12.30 -11.93
CA LEU A 230 -0.13 13.05 -12.22
C LEU A 230 -0.01 13.39 -13.71
N ASN A 231 -0.34 12.45 -14.60
CA ASN A 231 -0.34 12.68 -16.06
C ASN A 231 -1.41 13.71 -16.45
N LEU A 232 -2.59 13.67 -15.84
CA LEU A 232 -3.64 14.69 -16.06
C LEU A 232 -3.18 16.09 -15.62
N SER A 233 -2.31 16.19 -14.60
CA SER A 233 -1.73 17.47 -14.18
C SER A 233 -0.92 18.15 -15.28
N LEU A 234 -0.34 17.39 -16.21
CA LEU A 234 0.34 17.91 -17.39
C LEU A 234 -0.60 18.53 -18.41
N ILE A 235 -1.79 17.95 -18.58
CA ILE A 235 -2.76 18.41 -19.58
C ILE A 235 -3.39 19.73 -19.12
N HIS A 236 -3.44 19.97 -17.82
CA HIS A 236 -3.98 21.19 -17.20
C HIS A 236 -3.00 22.38 -17.16
N ILE A 237 -1.73 22.20 -17.56
CA ILE A 237 -0.69 23.24 -17.55
C ILE A 237 -0.25 23.56 -18.97
#